data_117acf7a9addc048d78a433cb9546b68
#
_entry.id   117acf7a9addc048d78a433cb9546b68
#
_cell.length_a   1.000
_cell.length_b   1.000
_cell.length_c   1.000
_cell.angle_alpha   90.00
_cell.angle_beta   90.00
_cell.angle_gamma   90.00
#
_symmetry.space_group_name_H-M   'P 1'
#
loop_
_entity.id
_entity.type
_entity.pdbx_description
1 polymer ?
#
loop_
_entity_poly.entity_id
_entity_poly.type
_entity_poly.pdbx_seq_one_letter_code
_entity_poly.pdbx_strand_id
1 'polypeptide(L)'
;SFIPNKPVLTNGLLCTGLFILGMVLAVIRTRDKTLFARMFRELDFATLFLLSGLFIVVAGITEAGLVQEIGKLFIRFSGDDIFILYTLIVWVSVVFSAFIDNIPYVATMLPVVSGVAVMMNIEPAILYFGLLSGATLGGNFTPIGASANIAAIGILRKNGYEVKTSQYIKISLPVTFAAIAAGYLMIWLIWRP
;
A
#
# COMPACT_ATOMS: atom_id res chain seq x y z
N SER A 1 -8.80 -13.99 -10.80
CA SER A 1 -7.84 -14.74 -11.58
C SER A 1 -8.54 -15.89 -12.28
N PHE A 2 -8.51 -15.93 -13.64
CA PHE A 2 -9.18 -16.98 -14.45
C PHE A 2 -8.42 -18.32 -14.47
N ILE A 3 -7.25 -18.42 -13.84
CA ILE A 3 -6.44 -19.62 -13.80
C ILE A 3 -6.44 -20.16 -12.36
N PRO A 4 -7.12 -21.26 -12.07
CA PRO A 4 -7.04 -21.91 -10.77
C PRO A 4 -5.64 -22.54 -10.58
N ASN A 5 -5.14 -22.56 -9.34
CA ASN A 5 -3.84 -23.16 -8.95
C ASN A 5 -2.60 -22.60 -9.67
N LYS A 6 -2.59 -21.30 -9.99
CA LYS A 6 -1.42 -20.70 -10.64
C LYS A 6 -0.22 -20.63 -9.67
N PRO A 7 1.00 -20.90 -10.16
CA PRO A 7 2.23 -20.69 -9.37
C PRO A 7 2.37 -19.25 -8.90
N VAL A 8 2.98 -19.04 -7.73
CA VAL A 8 3.16 -17.70 -7.12
C VAL A 8 3.86 -16.72 -8.06
N LEU A 9 4.82 -17.20 -8.85
CA LEU A 9 5.60 -16.39 -9.80
C LEU A 9 4.87 -16.03 -11.10
N THR A 10 3.67 -16.56 -11.37
CA THR A 10 2.99 -16.39 -12.67
C THR A 10 2.75 -14.91 -13.01
N ASN A 11 2.32 -14.10 -12.06
CA ASN A 11 2.07 -12.67 -12.32
C ASN A 11 3.38 -11.92 -12.62
N GLY A 12 4.45 -12.22 -11.88
CA GLY A 12 5.76 -11.62 -12.11
C GLY A 12 6.32 -12.02 -13.49
N LEU A 13 6.22 -13.29 -13.86
CA LEU A 13 6.66 -13.77 -15.18
C LEU A 13 5.85 -13.16 -16.32
N LEU A 14 4.53 -13.03 -16.18
CA LEU A 14 3.67 -12.36 -17.16
C LEU A 14 4.05 -10.89 -17.33
N CYS A 15 4.18 -10.15 -16.24
CA CYS A 15 4.58 -8.73 -16.27
C CYS A 15 5.97 -8.56 -16.92
N THR A 16 6.94 -9.39 -16.53
CA THR A 16 8.28 -9.37 -17.10
C THR A 16 8.26 -9.72 -18.59
N GLY A 17 7.50 -10.74 -18.98
CA GLY A 17 7.34 -11.14 -20.39
C GLY A 17 6.71 -10.03 -21.23
N LEU A 18 5.64 -9.40 -20.76
CA LEU A 18 5.01 -8.27 -21.43
C LEU A 18 5.93 -7.04 -21.51
N PHE A 19 6.71 -6.76 -20.48
CA PHE A 19 7.71 -5.70 -20.48
C PHE A 19 8.78 -5.95 -21.55
N ILE A 20 9.35 -7.17 -21.60
CA ILE A 20 10.36 -7.55 -22.60
C ILE A 20 9.76 -7.45 -24.00
N LEU A 21 8.55 -7.98 -24.21
CA LEU A 21 7.86 -7.92 -25.51
C LEU A 21 7.64 -6.46 -25.94
N GLY A 22 7.14 -5.61 -25.05
CA GLY A 22 6.94 -4.18 -25.31
C GLY A 22 8.25 -3.48 -25.70
N MET A 23 9.32 -3.81 -24.99
CA MET A 23 10.66 -3.26 -25.25
C MET A 23 11.20 -3.70 -26.60
N VAL A 24 11.07 -4.98 -26.96
CA VAL A 24 11.48 -5.51 -28.27
C VAL A 24 10.68 -4.84 -29.39
N LEU A 25 9.36 -4.75 -29.26
CA LEU A 25 8.51 -4.08 -30.25
C LEU A 25 8.86 -2.60 -30.41
N ALA A 26 9.16 -1.90 -29.30
CA ALA A 26 9.59 -0.51 -29.35
C ALA A 26 10.91 -0.33 -30.09
N VAL A 27 11.91 -1.18 -29.84
CA VAL A 27 13.20 -1.16 -30.54
C VAL A 27 13.04 -1.45 -32.04
N ILE A 28 12.20 -2.44 -32.39
CA ILE A 28 11.92 -2.78 -33.80
C ILE A 28 11.24 -1.61 -34.53
N ARG A 29 10.26 -0.98 -33.88
CA ARG A 29 9.47 0.12 -34.47
C ARG A 29 10.29 1.40 -34.63
N THR A 30 11.09 1.74 -33.62
CA THR A 30 11.90 2.98 -33.63
C THR A 30 13.26 2.83 -34.33
N ARG A 31 13.71 1.58 -34.52
CA ARG A 31 15.07 1.23 -34.99
C ARG A 31 16.19 1.84 -34.14
N ASP A 32 15.88 2.32 -32.94
CA ASP A 32 16.84 2.94 -32.00
C ASP A 32 17.40 1.87 -31.07
N LYS A 33 18.63 1.40 -31.35
CA LYS A 33 19.33 0.42 -30.50
C LYS A 33 19.71 0.98 -29.13
N THR A 34 19.71 2.31 -28.97
CA THR A 34 20.05 2.95 -27.69
C THR A 34 18.83 3.00 -26.73
N LEU A 35 17.63 2.73 -27.26
CA LEU A 35 16.39 2.75 -26.49
C LEU A 35 16.46 1.80 -25.30
N PHE A 36 17.00 0.61 -25.48
CA PHE A 36 17.18 -0.37 -24.42
C PHE A 36 18.03 0.18 -23.25
N ALA A 37 19.20 0.73 -23.56
CA ALA A 37 20.08 1.30 -22.54
C ALA A 37 19.44 2.50 -21.81
N ARG A 38 18.64 3.30 -22.53
CA ARG A 38 17.90 4.43 -21.99
C ARG A 38 16.80 3.97 -21.03
N MET A 39 15.96 3.03 -21.46
CA MET A 39 14.91 2.45 -20.63
C MET A 39 15.46 1.77 -19.37
N PHE A 40 16.60 1.06 -19.51
CA PHE A 40 17.26 0.45 -18.36
C PHE A 40 17.80 1.49 -17.35
N ARG A 41 18.29 2.62 -17.85
CA ARG A 41 18.79 3.72 -17.02
C ARG A 41 17.66 4.48 -16.31
N GLU A 42 16.44 4.43 -16.85
CA GLU A 42 15.24 5.04 -16.28
C GLU A 42 14.58 4.16 -15.20
N LEU A 43 15.01 2.90 -15.04
CA LEU A 43 14.54 2.04 -13.96
C LEU A 43 14.91 2.66 -12.61
N ASP A 44 13.90 2.77 -11.75
CA ASP A 44 14.09 3.26 -10.38
C ASP A 44 14.63 2.14 -9.49
N PHE A 45 15.95 1.92 -9.58
CA PHE A 45 16.64 0.94 -8.75
C PHE A 45 16.55 1.25 -7.26
N ALA A 46 16.43 2.54 -6.88
CA ALA A 46 16.30 2.92 -5.48
C ALA A 46 15.00 2.36 -4.89
N THR A 47 13.88 2.52 -5.59
CA THR A 47 12.59 1.92 -5.20
C THR A 47 12.64 0.39 -5.20
N LEU A 48 13.27 -0.24 -6.20
CA LEU A 48 13.41 -1.70 -6.24
C LEU A 48 14.21 -2.25 -5.05
N PHE A 49 15.34 -1.62 -4.71
CA PHE A 49 16.14 -2.02 -3.55
C PHE A 49 15.43 -1.75 -2.22
N LEU A 50 14.72 -0.62 -2.12
CA LEU A 50 13.90 -0.30 -0.95
C LEU A 50 12.83 -1.36 -0.73
N LEU A 51 12.05 -1.71 -1.75
CA LEU A 51 11.02 -2.74 -1.65
C LEU A 51 11.61 -4.12 -1.34
N SER A 52 12.71 -4.48 -2.00
CA SER A 52 13.38 -5.77 -1.73
C SER A 52 13.88 -5.84 -0.29
N GLY A 53 14.53 -4.78 0.20
CA GLY A 53 14.97 -4.68 1.59
C GLY A 53 13.81 -4.73 2.57
N LEU A 54 12.71 -4.04 2.27
CA LEU A 54 11.50 -4.08 3.08
C LEU A 54 10.95 -5.51 3.20
N PHE A 55 10.83 -6.24 2.10
CA PHE A 55 10.33 -7.63 2.13
C PHE A 55 11.25 -8.56 2.94
N ILE A 56 12.57 -8.35 2.89
CA ILE A 56 13.51 -9.10 3.74
C ILE A 56 13.27 -8.81 5.22
N VAL A 57 13.09 -7.52 5.57
CA VAL A 57 12.80 -7.12 6.96
C VAL A 57 11.45 -7.68 7.42
N VAL A 58 10.41 -7.60 6.59
CA VAL A 58 9.09 -8.16 6.91
C VAL A 58 9.16 -9.67 7.11
N ALA A 59 9.92 -10.39 6.28
CA ALA A 59 10.14 -11.82 6.46
C ALA A 59 10.85 -12.11 7.80
N GLY A 60 11.88 -11.35 8.15
CA GLY A 60 12.57 -11.48 9.44
C GLY A 60 11.67 -11.19 10.65
N ILE A 61 10.84 -10.15 10.58
CA ILE A 61 9.85 -9.82 11.62
C ILE A 61 8.83 -10.95 11.78
N THR A 62 8.39 -11.53 10.66
CA THR A 62 7.44 -12.66 10.66
C THR A 62 8.05 -13.90 11.28
N GLU A 63 9.29 -14.24 10.91
CA GLU A 63 10.03 -15.37 11.47
C GLU A 63 10.32 -15.20 12.97
N ALA A 64 10.58 -13.98 13.41
CA ALA A 64 10.77 -13.64 14.82
C ALA A 64 9.48 -13.71 15.67
N GLY A 65 8.32 -13.97 15.07
CA GLY A 65 7.04 -14.07 15.78
C GLY A 65 6.40 -12.70 16.14
N LEU A 66 7.00 -11.58 15.75
CA LEU A 66 6.49 -10.25 16.07
C LEU A 66 5.13 -9.97 15.42
N VAL A 67 4.89 -10.54 14.23
CA VAL A 67 3.59 -10.44 13.54
C VAL A 67 2.46 -10.98 14.41
N GLN A 68 2.70 -12.13 15.06
CA GLN A 68 1.75 -12.79 15.95
C GLN A 68 1.52 -11.96 17.22
N GLU A 69 2.56 -11.36 17.79
CA GLU A 69 2.42 -10.51 18.97
C GLU A 69 1.61 -9.23 18.67
N ILE A 70 1.87 -8.58 17.54
CA ILE A 70 1.08 -7.44 17.09
C ILE A 70 -0.38 -7.87 16.85
N GLY A 71 -0.60 -9.03 16.22
CA GLY A 71 -1.93 -9.58 16.02
C GLY A 71 -2.68 -9.82 17.32
N LYS A 72 -2.02 -10.38 18.35
CA LYS A 72 -2.60 -10.56 19.70
C LYS A 72 -3.00 -9.24 20.34
N LEU A 73 -2.22 -8.15 20.12
CA LEU A 73 -2.60 -6.82 20.62
C LEU A 73 -3.92 -6.36 19.99
N PHE A 74 -4.09 -6.50 18.68
CA PHE A 74 -5.34 -6.15 18.02
C PHE A 74 -6.52 -6.94 18.60
N ILE A 75 -6.37 -8.26 18.77
CA ILE A 75 -7.41 -9.13 19.36
C ILE A 75 -7.68 -8.74 20.82
N ARG A 76 -6.64 -8.43 21.59
CA ARG A 76 -6.81 -7.99 22.99
C ARG A 76 -7.63 -6.71 23.13
N PHE A 77 -7.46 -5.77 22.20
CA PHE A 77 -8.21 -4.51 22.22
C PHE A 77 -9.61 -4.62 21.60
N SER A 78 -9.80 -5.53 20.62
CA SER A 78 -11.11 -5.73 19.99
C SER A 78 -11.98 -6.75 20.72
N GLY A 79 -11.39 -7.61 21.57
CA GLY A 79 -12.08 -8.80 22.06
C GLY A 79 -12.45 -9.70 20.90
N ASP A 80 -13.67 -10.27 20.95
CA ASP A 80 -14.21 -11.09 19.86
C ASP A 80 -15.09 -10.28 18.89
N ASP A 81 -15.09 -8.95 19.00
CA ASP A 81 -15.91 -8.08 18.16
C ASP A 81 -15.19 -7.70 16.86
N ILE A 82 -15.71 -8.23 15.74
CA ILE A 82 -15.16 -7.99 14.39
C ILE A 82 -15.28 -6.50 13.99
N PHE A 83 -16.35 -5.81 14.43
CA PHE A 83 -16.51 -4.40 14.12
C PHE A 83 -15.45 -3.55 14.79
N ILE A 84 -15.15 -3.82 16.06
CA ILE A 84 -14.10 -3.13 16.81
C ILE A 84 -12.74 -3.43 16.18
N LEU A 85 -12.47 -4.69 15.83
CA LEU A 85 -11.24 -5.09 15.15
C LEU A 85 -11.06 -4.35 13.81
N TYR A 86 -12.09 -4.36 12.98
CA TYR A 86 -12.10 -3.66 11.69
C TYR A 86 -11.84 -2.16 11.88
N THR A 87 -12.54 -1.55 12.84
CA THR A 87 -12.38 -0.13 13.19
C THR A 87 -10.94 0.19 13.60
N LEU A 88 -10.36 -0.63 14.48
CA LEU A 88 -8.97 -0.48 14.91
C LEU A 88 -8.01 -0.58 13.73
N ILE A 89 -8.15 -1.60 12.87
CA ILE A 89 -7.29 -1.77 11.70
C ILE A 89 -7.38 -0.57 10.77
N VAL A 90 -8.58 -0.07 10.46
CA VAL A 90 -8.74 1.10 9.59
C VAL A 90 -8.08 2.34 10.20
N TRP A 91 -8.45 2.71 11.42
CA TRP A 91 -8.00 3.97 12.00
C TRP A 91 -6.53 3.97 12.42
N VAL A 92 -6.02 2.85 12.89
CA VAL A 92 -4.56 2.67 13.11
C VAL A 92 -3.82 2.83 11.80
N SER A 93 -4.32 2.23 10.72
CA SER A 93 -3.73 2.37 9.40
C SER A 93 -3.75 3.81 8.89
N VAL A 94 -4.84 4.54 9.12
CA VAL A 94 -4.94 5.97 8.79
C VAL A 94 -3.86 6.79 9.49
N VAL A 95 -3.69 6.58 10.80
CA VAL A 95 -2.74 7.34 11.61
C VAL A 95 -1.30 7.06 11.18
N PHE A 96 -0.93 5.79 11.02
CA PHE A 96 0.43 5.44 10.62
C PHE A 96 0.75 5.85 9.19
N SER A 97 -0.19 5.65 8.26
CA SER A 97 0.02 6.01 6.85
C SER A 97 0.07 7.53 6.63
N ALA A 98 -0.44 8.33 7.56
CA ALA A 98 -0.24 9.78 7.51
C ALA A 98 1.24 10.20 7.56
N PHE A 99 2.13 9.34 8.08
CA PHE A 99 3.55 9.63 8.27
C PHE A 99 4.48 8.63 7.56
N ILE A 100 3.98 7.45 7.24
CA ILE A 100 4.71 6.36 6.58
C ILE A 100 4.06 6.13 5.21
N ASP A 101 4.87 6.03 4.16
CA ASP A 101 4.35 5.73 2.82
C ASP A 101 3.48 4.46 2.85
N ASN A 102 2.36 4.50 2.15
CA ASN A 102 1.34 3.45 2.16
C ASN A 102 1.87 2.09 1.71
N ILE A 103 2.79 2.03 0.73
CA ILE A 103 3.32 0.77 0.20
C ILE A 103 4.08 -0.03 1.28
N PRO A 104 5.13 0.52 1.93
CA PRO A 104 5.82 -0.19 3.01
C PRO A 104 4.92 -0.50 4.20
N TYR A 105 4.01 0.41 4.55
CA TYR A 105 3.07 0.17 5.64
C TYR A 105 2.15 -1.04 5.36
N VAL A 106 1.50 -1.06 4.21
CA VAL A 106 0.60 -2.18 3.81
C VAL A 106 1.38 -3.48 3.73
N ALA A 107 2.57 -3.49 3.13
CA ALA A 107 3.39 -4.69 3.01
C ALA A 107 3.73 -5.30 4.37
N THR A 108 3.97 -4.45 5.40
CA THR A 108 4.26 -4.89 6.77
C THR A 108 3.02 -5.38 7.50
N MET A 109 1.87 -4.72 7.29
CA MET A 109 0.63 -5.01 8.01
C MET A 109 -0.16 -6.19 7.41
N LEU A 110 0.02 -6.52 6.13
CA LEU A 110 -0.68 -7.65 5.50
C LEU A 110 -0.49 -8.98 6.24
N PRO A 111 0.73 -9.41 6.59
CA PRO A 111 0.92 -10.63 7.39
C PRO A 111 0.25 -10.56 8.77
N VAL A 112 0.25 -9.39 9.41
CA VAL A 112 -0.40 -9.17 10.72
C VAL A 112 -1.90 -9.40 10.59
N VAL A 113 -2.54 -8.72 9.63
CA VAL A 113 -3.98 -8.80 9.39
C VAL A 113 -4.39 -10.21 8.98
N SER A 114 -3.57 -10.89 8.15
CA SER A 114 -3.77 -12.30 7.80
C SER A 114 -3.73 -13.20 9.02
N GLY A 115 -2.74 -13.01 9.88
CA GLY A 115 -2.60 -13.78 11.13
C GLY A 115 -3.78 -13.56 12.08
N VAL A 116 -4.27 -12.33 12.22
CA VAL A 116 -5.45 -12.00 13.03
C VAL A 116 -6.70 -12.70 12.47
N ALA A 117 -6.92 -12.66 11.15
CA ALA A 117 -8.05 -13.33 10.53
C ALA A 117 -8.05 -14.84 10.80
N VAL A 118 -6.88 -15.48 10.73
CA VAL A 118 -6.73 -16.92 11.07
C VAL A 118 -7.01 -17.16 12.55
N MET A 119 -6.47 -16.35 13.46
CA MET A 119 -6.68 -16.50 14.89
C MET A 119 -8.16 -16.34 15.29
N MET A 120 -8.89 -15.45 14.63
CA MET A 120 -10.31 -15.23 14.88
C MET A 120 -11.23 -16.12 14.03
N ASN A 121 -10.67 -16.95 13.14
CA ASN A 121 -11.41 -17.82 12.22
C ASN A 121 -12.46 -17.07 11.39
N ILE A 122 -12.06 -15.91 10.83
CA ILE A 122 -12.91 -15.06 9.99
C ILE A 122 -12.37 -14.94 8.58
N GLU A 123 -13.26 -14.60 7.63
CA GLU A 123 -12.89 -14.25 6.27
C GLU A 123 -12.03 -12.97 6.27
N PRO A 124 -10.79 -13.00 5.72
CA PRO A 124 -9.88 -11.86 5.84
C PRO A 124 -10.26 -10.65 4.97
N ALA A 125 -11.18 -10.79 4.03
CA ALA A 125 -11.49 -9.78 3.02
C ALA A 125 -11.84 -8.41 3.65
N ILE A 126 -12.69 -8.38 4.66
CA ILE A 126 -13.09 -7.14 5.34
C ILE A 126 -11.90 -6.42 5.98
N LEU A 127 -10.98 -7.19 6.59
CA LEU A 127 -9.78 -6.63 7.24
C LEU A 127 -8.77 -6.14 6.21
N TYR A 128 -8.61 -6.86 5.08
CA TYR A 128 -7.74 -6.43 3.98
C TYR A 128 -8.25 -5.14 3.33
N PHE A 129 -9.53 -5.04 3.02
CA PHE A 129 -10.11 -3.83 2.46
C PHE A 129 -10.04 -2.67 3.46
N GLY A 130 -10.25 -2.95 4.76
CA GLY A 130 -10.05 -1.96 5.82
C GLY A 130 -8.63 -1.43 5.89
N LEU A 131 -7.64 -2.33 5.91
CA LEU A 131 -6.22 -1.98 5.87
C LEU A 131 -5.88 -1.13 4.65
N LEU A 132 -6.28 -1.58 3.45
CA LEU A 132 -5.99 -0.89 2.20
C LEU A 132 -6.63 0.50 2.15
N SER A 133 -7.90 0.60 2.53
CA SER A 133 -8.62 1.87 2.57
C SER A 133 -7.98 2.83 3.58
N GLY A 134 -7.73 2.38 4.81
CA GLY A 134 -7.09 3.19 5.84
C GLY A 134 -5.69 3.66 5.44
N ALA A 135 -4.86 2.75 4.95
CA ALA A 135 -3.51 3.07 4.53
C ALA A 135 -3.46 4.00 3.32
N THR A 136 -4.23 3.70 2.27
CA THR A 136 -4.18 4.48 1.02
C THR A 136 -4.73 5.88 1.20
N LEU A 137 -5.85 6.02 1.89
CA LEU A 137 -6.46 7.32 2.13
C LEU A 137 -5.72 8.10 3.22
N GLY A 138 -5.27 7.41 4.29
CA GLY A 138 -4.54 8.04 5.41
C GLY A 138 -3.28 8.77 4.99
N GLY A 139 -2.56 8.25 3.98
CA GLY A 139 -1.39 8.90 3.40
C GLY A 139 -1.65 10.33 2.86
N ASN A 140 -2.89 10.68 2.59
CA ASN A 140 -3.24 12.03 2.13
C ASN A 140 -3.40 13.05 3.26
N PHE A 141 -3.40 12.66 4.53
CA PHE A 141 -3.50 13.62 5.64
C PHE A 141 -2.32 14.58 5.72
N THR A 142 -1.13 14.11 5.40
CA THR A 142 0.08 14.93 5.45
C THR A 142 0.78 15.00 4.10
N PRO A 143 1.59 16.05 3.87
CA PRO A 143 2.40 16.16 2.66
C PRO A 143 3.40 15.01 2.47
N ILE A 144 3.80 14.33 3.55
CA ILE A 144 4.84 13.30 3.56
C ILE A 144 4.28 11.88 3.65
N GLY A 145 2.98 11.70 3.87
CA GLY A 145 2.35 10.39 4.04
C GLY A 145 2.28 9.55 2.76
N ALA A 146 2.51 10.17 1.60
CA ALA A 146 2.63 9.44 0.34
C ALA A 146 3.67 10.10 -0.56
N SER A 147 4.47 9.29 -1.25
CA SER A 147 5.48 9.77 -2.22
C SER A 147 4.87 10.61 -3.34
N ALA A 148 3.64 10.31 -3.76
CA ALA A 148 2.89 11.10 -4.73
C ALA A 148 2.64 12.54 -4.27
N ASN A 149 2.36 12.77 -2.98
CA ASN A 149 2.15 14.11 -2.43
C ASN A 149 3.45 14.92 -2.46
N ILE A 150 4.57 14.28 -2.09
CA ILE A 150 5.89 14.91 -2.14
C ILE A 150 6.23 15.33 -3.57
N ALA A 151 6.00 14.44 -4.53
CA ALA A 151 6.23 14.72 -5.94
C ALA A 151 5.35 15.87 -6.47
N ALA A 152 4.05 15.87 -6.14
CA ALA A 152 3.12 16.91 -6.54
C ALA A 152 3.52 18.29 -5.98
N ILE A 153 3.88 18.36 -4.69
CA ILE A 153 4.37 19.59 -4.05
C ILE A 153 5.70 20.04 -4.68
N GLY A 154 6.58 19.09 -5.00
CA GLY A 154 7.83 19.37 -5.70
C GLY A 154 7.61 20.01 -7.08
N ILE A 155 6.64 19.52 -7.84
CA ILE A 155 6.26 20.09 -9.15
C ILE A 155 5.68 21.51 -8.98
N LEU A 156 4.80 21.71 -8.01
CA LEU A 156 4.23 23.02 -7.72
C LEU A 156 5.31 24.04 -7.38
N ARG A 157 6.28 23.68 -6.53
CA ARG A 157 7.43 24.54 -6.18
C ARG A 157 8.28 24.91 -7.37
N LYS A 158 8.55 23.95 -8.27
CA LYS A 158 9.30 24.21 -9.52
C LYS A 158 8.59 25.20 -10.43
N ASN A 159 7.26 25.29 -10.35
CA ASN A 159 6.44 26.24 -11.11
C ASN A 159 6.15 27.55 -10.35
N GLY A 160 6.88 27.84 -9.27
CA GLY A 160 6.78 29.09 -8.53
C GLY A 160 5.66 29.15 -7.47
N TYR A 161 4.99 28.03 -7.18
CA TYR A 161 3.96 27.98 -6.16
C TYR A 161 4.55 27.51 -4.82
N GLU A 162 4.41 28.31 -3.78
CA GLU A 162 4.76 27.90 -2.42
C GLU A 162 3.58 27.20 -1.75
N VAL A 163 3.74 25.91 -1.46
CA VAL A 163 2.74 25.14 -0.71
C VAL A 163 3.21 24.99 0.74
N LYS A 164 2.55 25.69 1.66
CA LYS A 164 2.78 25.54 3.10
C LYS A 164 2.08 24.28 3.60
N THR A 165 2.72 23.54 4.52
CA THR A 165 2.15 22.34 5.15
C THR A 165 0.77 22.61 5.77
N SER A 166 0.57 23.76 6.40
CA SER A 166 -0.72 24.14 6.97
C SER A 166 -1.82 24.34 5.95
N GLN A 167 -1.49 24.85 4.77
CA GLN A 167 -2.44 25.00 3.66
C GLN A 167 -2.83 23.64 3.09
N TYR A 168 -1.84 22.77 2.91
CA TYR A 168 -2.07 21.40 2.48
C TYR A 168 -3.05 20.68 3.44
N ILE A 169 -2.73 20.66 4.73
CA ILE A 169 -3.54 19.97 5.75
C ILE A 169 -4.97 20.54 5.82
N LYS A 170 -5.14 21.85 5.73
CA LYS A 170 -6.48 22.49 5.74
C LYS A 170 -7.39 21.99 4.63
N ILE A 171 -6.82 21.66 3.47
CA ILE A 171 -7.57 21.16 2.30
C ILE A 171 -7.70 19.64 2.36
N SER A 172 -6.60 18.93 2.62
CA SER A 172 -6.56 17.48 2.56
C SER A 172 -7.33 16.82 3.70
N LEU A 173 -7.26 17.37 4.92
CA LEU A 173 -7.87 16.76 6.10
C LEU A 173 -9.39 16.54 5.95
N PRO A 174 -10.23 17.55 5.63
CA PRO A 174 -11.67 17.34 5.51
C PRO A 174 -12.04 16.42 4.36
N VAL A 175 -11.35 16.53 3.21
CA VAL A 175 -11.61 15.68 2.03
C VAL A 175 -11.23 14.24 2.33
N THR A 176 -10.06 14.02 2.89
CA THR A 176 -9.57 12.68 3.23
C THR A 176 -10.43 12.04 4.33
N PHE A 177 -10.81 12.80 5.35
CA PHE A 177 -11.70 12.29 6.40
C PHE A 177 -13.06 11.86 5.83
N ALA A 178 -13.67 12.66 4.96
CA ALA A 178 -14.91 12.30 4.29
C ALA A 178 -14.76 11.04 3.42
N ALA A 179 -13.65 10.92 2.68
CA ALA A 179 -13.35 9.74 1.86
C ALA A 179 -13.15 8.48 2.73
N ILE A 180 -12.41 8.59 3.84
CA ILE A 180 -12.22 7.48 4.79
C ILE A 180 -13.55 7.08 5.41
N ALA A 181 -14.37 8.03 5.86
CA ALA A 181 -15.67 7.73 6.46
C ALA A 181 -16.59 7.01 5.46
N ALA A 182 -16.64 7.47 4.21
CA ALA A 182 -17.40 6.81 3.16
C ALA A 182 -16.88 5.39 2.88
N GLY A 183 -15.57 5.22 2.67
CA GLY A 183 -14.95 3.92 2.45
C GLY A 183 -15.14 2.97 3.63
N TYR A 184 -14.97 3.45 4.85
CA TYR A 184 -15.18 2.70 6.09
C TYR A 184 -16.62 2.15 6.17
N LEU A 185 -17.62 2.99 5.93
CA LEU A 185 -19.02 2.58 5.97
C LEU A 185 -19.35 1.61 4.83
N MET A 186 -18.92 1.89 3.60
CA MET A 186 -19.17 1.03 2.44
C MET A 186 -18.55 -0.36 2.61
N ILE A 187 -17.28 -0.44 3.02
CA ILE A 187 -16.61 -1.73 3.24
C ILE A 187 -17.32 -2.53 4.31
N TRP A 188 -17.66 -1.87 5.43
CA TRP A 188 -18.43 -2.55 6.49
C TRP A 188 -19.78 -3.08 6.00
N LEU A 189 -20.56 -2.27 5.29
CA LEU A 189 -21.89 -2.66 4.81
C LEU A 189 -21.85 -3.81 3.79
N ILE A 190 -20.81 -3.87 2.96
CA ILE A 190 -20.68 -4.89 1.90
C ILE A 190 -20.09 -6.19 2.43
N TRP A 191 -19.10 -6.10 3.33
CA TRP A 191 -18.26 -7.23 3.74
C TRP A 191 -18.44 -7.66 5.21
N ARG A 192 -19.38 -7.05 5.94
CA ARG A 192 -19.70 -7.52 7.30
C ARG A 192 -20.14 -8.98 7.26
N PRO A 193 -19.72 -9.82 8.24
CA PRO A 193 -20.13 -11.21 8.36
C PRO A 193 -21.61 -11.37 8.61
#